data_3d72a390fc66462a2133c1e04f0844d8
#
_entry.id   3d72a390fc66462a2133c1e04f0844d8
#
_cell.length_a   1.000
_cell.length_b   1.000
_cell.length_c   1.000
_cell.angle_alpha   90.00
_cell.angle_beta   90.00
_cell.angle_gamma   90.00
#
_symmetry.space_group_name_H-M   'P 1'
#
loop_
_entity.id
_entity.type
_entity.pdbx_description
1 polymer ?
#
loop_
_entity_poly.entity_id
_entity_poly.type
_entity_poly.pdbx_seq_one_letter_code
_entity_poly.pdbx_strand_id
1 'polypeptide(L)'
;MSHRLKDGLSLCSAVALGMAISTGYPAGIVAAVGMPIACLTPASRKLAFRNTISYYLAGLWPMVSGAGHFTGSVPIAILFWAGTATLLSAPWALAWTPKRGLHCLWRVILAGIAGIAPPLGLIGFISPMTGAGYLFPGTGWAGLAATALLPGIILALPDSRSRICVRLALPAMVALAVGSHSLAPPEPRPPANWIAVSTHFGDVSRPSQEFAAAQSIQQTVAASSARVLIFPEAMVPRWSNATREFWRQTLAHCRARGQILAIGAGLPRNTVGTTAAAEVDLVKQYDFAAAIRALQVDDHESPPPANPGPDPNASINADPFENTLLIQGAESSTFYQRVPVPIGMWQPFSKRGVPLRLNSPGVIRMDGQRAAVLICYEQVLTYPIVASMLQSPTVLVGISNMYWFADTPIPRYQESALRAWAKLFHIPYLVAENS
;
A
#
# COMPACT_ATOMS: atom_id res chain seq x y z
N MET A 1 5.36 42.28 0.42
CA MET A 1 4.69 41.25 1.21
C MET A 1 5.54 40.99 2.45
N SER A 2 4.98 41.14 3.66
CA SER A 2 5.71 40.98 4.93
C SER A 2 6.22 39.54 5.11
N HIS A 3 7.27 39.33 5.88
CA HIS A 3 7.80 37.98 6.18
C HIS A 3 6.74 37.09 6.83
N ARG A 4 5.95 37.63 7.76
CA ARG A 4 4.85 36.90 8.42
C ARG A 4 3.81 36.37 7.44
N LEU A 5 3.45 37.17 6.40
CA LEU A 5 2.49 36.74 5.40
C LEU A 5 3.03 35.62 4.50
N LYS A 6 4.34 35.68 4.16
CA LYS A 6 5.00 34.58 3.40
C LYS A 6 5.03 33.28 4.18
N ASP A 7 5.36 33.36 5.48
CA ASP A 7 5.40 32.18 6.36
C ASP A 7 4.01 31.59 6.61
N GLY A 8 2.98 32.43 6.70
CA GLY A 8 1.59 32.00 6.77
C GLY A 8 1.14 31.29 5.49
N LEU A 9 1.40 31.87 4.32
CA LEU A 9 1.05 31.28 3.03
C LEU A 9 1.75 29.93 2.81
N SER A 10 3.03 29.81 3.18
CA SER A 10 3.75 28.54 3.05
C SER A 10 3.19 27.44 3.96
N LEU A 11 2.74 27.79 5.16
CA LEU A 11 2.06 26.87 6.08
C LEU A 11 0.71 26.40 5.49
N CYS A 12 -0.12 27.36 5.04
CA CYS A 12 -1.40 27.02 4.41
C CYS A 12 -1.21 26.12 3.17
N SER A 13 -0.18 26.42 2.36
CA SER A 13 0.16 25.56 1.21
C SER A 13 0.54 24.16 1.63
N ALA A 14 1.38 23.99 2.66
CA ALA A 14 1.77 22.68 3.15
C ALA A 14 0.57 21.86 3.65
N VAL A 15 -0.32 22.46 4.44
CA VAL A 15 -1.57 21.84 4.91
C VAL A 15 -2.45 21.45 3.74
N ALA A 16 -2.67 22.38 2.80
CA ALA A 16 -3.51 22.15 1.63
C ALA A 16 -2.98 20.99 0.75
N LEU A 17 -1.68 20.91 0.54
CA LEU A 17 -1.05 19.80 -0.19
C LEU A 17 -1.20 18.46 0.53
N GLY A 18 -1.05 18.45 1.88
CA GLY A 18 -1.29 17.27 2.69
C GLY A 18 -2.75 16.81 2.61
N MET A 19 -3.69 17.71 2.75
CA MET A 19 -5.12 17.40 2.59
C MET A 19 -5.44 16.93 1.16
N ALA A 20 -4.85 17.56 0.13
CA ALA A 20 -5.10 17.20 -1.26
C ALA A 20 -4.64 15.77 -1.57
N ILE A 21 -3.43 15.37 -1.17
CA ILE A 21 -2.94 14.01 -1.43
C ILE A 21 -3.75 12.96 -0.67
N SER A 22 -4.21 13.25 0.55
CA SER A 22 -5.00 12.32 1.34
C SER A 22 -6.35 11.96 0.71
N THR A 23 -6.87 12.80 -0.18
CA THR A 23 -8.13 12.52 -0.88
C THR A 23 -8.02 11.34 -1.86
N GLY A 24 -6.81 10.99 -2.27
CA GLY A 24 -6.55 9.95 -3.27
C GLY A 24 -6.88 10.35 -4.71
N TYR A 25 -7.33 11.58 -4.98
CA TYR A 25 -7.54 12.02 -6.36
C TYR A 25 -6.20 12.33 -7.07
N PRO A 26 -6.07 12.01 -8.37
CA PRO A 26 -4.86 12.28 -9.15
C PRO A 26 -4.36 13.72 -9.05
N ALA A 27 -5.26 14.70 -9.04
CA ALA A 27 -4.90 16.12 -8.90
C ALA A 27 -4.21 16.42 -7.57
N GLY A 28 -4.66 15.83 -6.47
CA GLY A 28 -4.04 15.95 -5.15
C GLY A 28 -2.67 15.29 -5.09
N ILE A 29 -2.53 14.11 -5.71
CA ILE A 29 -1.25 13.38 -5.81
C ILE A 29 -0.24 14.19 -6.62
N VAL A 30 -0.63 14.79 -7.74
CA VAL A 30 0.21 15.68 -8.55
C VAL A 30 0.60 16.94 -7.76
N ALA A 31 -0.35 17.58 -7.09
CA ALA A 31 -0.10 18.78 -6.32
C ALA A 31 0.95 18.55 -5.22
N ALA A 32 0.96 17.37 -4.61
CA ALA A 32 1.92 17.01 -3.57
C ALA A 32 3.39 17.01 -4.02
N VAL A 33 3.68 16.94 -5.33
CA VAL A 33 5.04 17.12 -5.86
C VAL A 33 5.62 18.50 -5.48
N GLY A 34 4.76 19.48 -5.25
CA GLY A 34 5.14 20.81 -4.73
C GLY A 34 5.51 20.86 -3.25
N MET A 35 5.33 19.77 -2.50
CA MET A 35 5.56 19.71 -1.05
C MET A 35 6.97 20.20 -0.63
N PRO A 36 8.08 19.76 -1.26
CA PRO A 36 9.40 20.23 -0.84
C PRO A 36 9.57 21.76 -1.00
N ILE A 37 8.94 22.34 -2.02
CA ILE A 37 8.98 23.79 -2.23
C ILE A 37 8.20 24.50 -1.12
N ALA A 38 6.96 24.09 -0.85
CA ALA A 38 6.14 24.69 0.20
C ALA A 38 6.78 24.55 1.59
N CYS A 39 7.44 23.43 1.86
CA CYS A 39 8.02 23.13 3.16
C CYS A 39 9.40 23.74 3.39
N LEU A 40 10.22 23.92 2.36
CA LEU A 40 11.62 24.37 2.50
C LEU A 40 11.87 25.83 2.11
N THR A 41 10.86 26.54 1.63
CA THR A 41 10.94 27.99 1.31
C THR A 41 10.99 28.93 2.54
N PRO A 42 10.47 28.55 3.75
CA PRO A 42 10.47 29.43 4.90
C PRO A 42 11.85 29.91 5.35
N ALA A 43 11.87 31.01 6.14
CA ALA A 43 13.09 31.70 6.54
C ALA A 43 13.96 30.95 7.56
N SER A 44 13.48 29.87 8.19
CA SER A 44 14.22 29.14 9.19
C SER A 44 13.89 27.63 9.20
N ARG A 45 14.82 26.84 9.74
CA ARG A 45 14.63 25.39 9.94
C ARG A 45 13.41 25.07 10.81
N LYS A 46 13.12 25.86 11.83
CA LYS A 46 11.94 25.67 12.68
C LYS A 46 10.65 25.82 11.88
N LEU A 47 10.58 26.80 10.99
CA LEU A 47 9.43 27.01 10.11
C LEU A 47 9.33 25.90 9.04
N ALA A 48 10.45 25.45 8.50
CA ALA A 48 10.48 24.30 7.60
C ALA A 48 9.96 23.02 8.28
N PHE A 49 10.38 22.74 9.50
CA PHE A 49 9.86 21.62 10.29
C PHE A 49 8.34 21.77 10.55
N ARG A 50 7.89 22.97 10.98
CA ARG A 50 6.46 23.26 11.17
C ARG A 50 5.64 22.96 9.91
N ASN A 51 6.11 23.41 8.75
CA ASN A 51 5.38 23.21 7.49
C ASN A 51 5.36 21.73 7.09
N THR A 52 6.49 21.04 7.24
CA THR A 52 6.59 19.63 6.88
C THR A 52 5.74 18.75 7.78
N ILE A 53 5.78 18.98 9.09
CA ILE A 53 4.93 18.22 10.01
C ILE A 53 3.46 18.49 9.77
N SER A 54 3.09 19.74 9.41
CA SER A 54 1.71 20.10 9.06
C SER A 54 1.24 19.39 7.77
N TYR A 55 2.12 19.24 6.76
CA TYR A 55 1.84 18.45 5.57
C TYR A 55 1.55 16.99 5.93
N TYR A 56 2.43 16.35 6.73
CA TYR A 56 2.25 14.95 7.09
C TYR A 56 1.06 14.74 8.03
N LEU A 57 0.84 15.61 9.01
CA LEU A 57 -0.35 15.53 9.87
C LEU A 57 -1.64 15.64 9.05
N ALA A 58 -1.71 16.60 8.13
CA ALA A 58 -2.86 16.79 7.26
C ALA A 58 -3.05 15.64 6.27
N GLY A 59 -1.97 15.05 5.77
CA GLY A 59 -2.04 13.96 4.78
C GLY A 59 -2.29 12.58 5.38
N LEU A 60 -1.79 12.34 6.59
CA LEU A 60 -1.87 11.04 7.26
C LEU A 60 -3.11 10.89 8.17
N TRP A 61 -3.97 11.92 8.27
CA TRP A 61 -5.13 11.86 9.16
C TRP A 61 -6.03 10.63 8.95
N PRO A 62 -6.20 10.09 7.69
CA PRO A 62 -7.06 8.93 7.51
C PRO A 62 -6.53 7.66 8.18
N MET A 63 -5.21 7.61 8.49
CA MET A 63 -4.60 6.49 9.19
C MET A 63 -5.11 6.35 10.63
N VAL A 64 -5.62 7.42 11.25
CA VAL A 64 -6.11 7.38 12.64
C VAL A 64 -7.28 6.41 12.75
N SER A 65 -8.20 6.41 11.78
CA SER A 65 -9.32 5.47 11.75
C SER A 65 -8.84 4.02 11.69
N GLY A 66 -8.01 3.68 10.70
CA GLY A 66 -7.50 2.32 10.54
C GLY A 66 -6.59 1.85 11.66
N ALA A 67 -5.67 2.72 12.13
CA ALA A 67 -4.84 2.40 13.28
C ALA A 67 -5.69 2.18 14.55
N GLY A 68 -6.79 2.94 14.71
CA GLY A 68 -7.76 2.74 15.79
C GLY A 68 -8.41 1.36 15.73
N HIS A 69 -8.79 0.89 14.54
CA HIS A 69 -9.32 -0.46 14.35
C HIS A 69 -8.27 -1.54 14.71
N PHE A 70 -7.04 -1.40 14.22
CA PHE A 70 -5.97 -2.38 14.48
C PHE A 70 -5.54 -2.45 15.94
N THR A 71 -5.52 -1.31 16.63
CA THR A 71 -5.01 -1.24 18.01
C THR A 71 -6.12 -1.33 19.06
N GLY A 72 -7.38 -1.19 18.65
CA GLY A 72 -8.51 -1.05 19.56
C GLY A 72 -8.45 0.23 20.42
N SER A 73 -7.55 1.19 20.08
CA SER A 73 -7.27 2.37 20.92
C SER A 73 -7.03 3.62 20.09
N VAL A 74 -7.94 4.57 20.14
CA VAL A 74 -7.82 5.87 19.49
C VAL A 74 -6.59 6.67 19.99
N PRO A 75 -6.28 6.73 21.31
CA PRO A 75 -5.06 7.38 21.78
C PRO A 75 -3.78 6.81 21.18
N ILE A 76 -3.67 5.48 21.04
CA ILE A 76 -2.51 4.84 20.43
C ILE A 76 -2.44 5.21 18.93
N ALA A 77 -3.57 5.23 18.24
CA ALA A 77 -3.65 5.64 16.84
C ALA A 77 -3.17 7.09 16.63
N ILE A 78 -3.57 8.01 17.51
CA ILE A 78 -3.14 9.42 17.49
C ILE A 78 -1.63 9.53 17.74
N LEU A 79 -1.09 8.80 18.72
CA LEU A 79 0.35 8.78 18.99
C LEU A 79 1.14 8.24 17.80
N PHE A 80 0.64 7.19 17.16
CA PHE A 80 1.25 6.63 15.96
C PHE A 80 1.23 7.60 14.78
N TRP A 81 0.09 8.26 14.53
CA TRP A 81 -0.06 9.30 13.51
C TRP A 81 0.88 10.47 13.73
N ALA A 82 0.93 11.05 14.94
CA ALA A 82 1.81 12.17 15.28
C ALA A 82 3.28 11.78 15.23
N GLY A 83 3.63 10.58 15.73
CA GLY A 83 4.98 10.04 15.68
C GLY A 83 5.46 9.82 14.24
N THR A 84 4.64 9.22 13.39
CA THR A 84 4.93 9.04 11.97
C THR A 84 5.15 10.37 11.26
N ALA A 85 4.25 11.34 11.46
CA ALA A 85 4.38 12.68 10.89
C ALA A 85 5.69 13.36 11.34
N THR A 86 6.07 13.21 12.61
CA THR A 86 7.31 13.76 13.16
C THR A 86 8.54 13.12 12.52
N LEU A 87 8.58 11.79 12.45
CA LEU A 87 9.71 11.05 11.87
C LEU A 87 9.90 11.37 10.38
N LEU A 88 8.82 11.41 9.61
CA LEU A 88 8.88 11.75 8.19
C LEU A 88 9.27 13.22 7.95
N SER A 89 9.03 14.11 8.91
CA SER A 89 9.40 15.52 8.81
C SER A 89 10.87 15.80 9.10
N ALA A 90 11.53 14.94 9.87
CA ALA A 90 12.90 15.15 10.31
C ALA A 90 13.92 15.31 9.17
N PRO A 91 13.95 14.44 8.12
CA PRO A 91 14.88 14.59 7.01
C PRO A 91 14.73 15.93 6.28
N TRP A 92 13.50 16.39 6.08
CA TRP A 92 13.21 17.67 5.43
C TRP A 92 13.64 18.85 6.26
N ALA A 93 13.40 18.83 7.56
CA ALA A 93 13.90 19.88 8.47
C ALA A 93 15.43 19.94 8.50
N LEU A 94 16.10 18.78 8.47
CA LEU A 94 17.56 18.68 8.37
C LEU A 94 18.07 19.16 7.02
N ALA A 95 17.30 18.95 5.94
CA ALA A 95 17.64 19.41 4.60
C ALA A 95 17.56 20.93 4.46
N TRP A 96 16.77 21.62 5.28
CA TRP A 96 16.64 23.07 5.20
C TRP A 96 18.00 23.78 5.34
N THR A 97 18.25 24.74 4.46
CA THR A 97 19.48 25.53 4.42
C THR A 97 19.20 26.94 3.86
N PRO A 98 19.83 27.99 4.40
CA PRO A 98 19.78 29.32 3.79
C PRO A 98 20.64 29.41 2.53
N LYS A 99 21.57 28.47 2.31
CA LYS A 99 22.46 28.44 1.15
C LYS A 99 21.70 27.91 -0.08
N ARG A 100 21.88 28.57 -1.22
CA ARG A 100 21.33 28.17 -2.54
C ARG A 100 22.35 27.35 -3.34
N GLY A 101 22.01 26.98 -4.54
CA GLY A 101 22.88 26.23 -5.46
C GLY A 101 22.96 24.74 -5.12
N LEU A 102 24.04 24.10 -5.53
CA LEU A 102 24.24 22.64 -5.40
C LEU A 102 24.10 22.15 -3.96
N HIS A 103 24.47 22.98 -2.97
CA HIS A 103 24.34 22.61 -1.58
C HIS A 103 22.87 22.42 -1.13
N CYS A 104 21.95 23.23 -1.65
CA CYS A 104 20.53 23.07 -1.38
C CYS A 104 19.97 21.85 -2.15
N LEU A 105 20.26 21.75 -3.44
CA LEU A 105 19.80 20.65 -4.29
C LEU A 105 20.10 19.28 -3.70
N TRP A 106 21.33 19.06 -3.35
CA TRP A 106 21.82 17.80 -2.83
C TRP A 106 21.18 17.41 -1.46
N ARG A 107 20.91 18.40 -0.59
CA ARG A 107 20.21 18.15 0.69
C ARG A 107 18.74 17.77 0.49
N VAL A 108 18.07 18.36 -0.49
CA VAL A 108 16.69 18.02 -0.86
C VAL A 108 16.64 16.60 -1.42
N ILE A 109 17.59 16.22 -2.27
CA ILE A 109 17.70 14.86 -2.81
C ILE A 109 17.89 13.85 -1.68
N LEU A 110 18.79 14.12 -0.74
CA LEU A 110 19.03 13.23 0.42
C LEU A 110 17.79 13.08 1.30
N ALA A 111 17.05 14.17 1.55
CA ALA A 111 15.81 14.09 2.30
C ALA A 111 14.76 13.23 1.57
N GLY A 112 14.65 13.38 0.25
CA GLY A 112 13.78 12.53 -0.59
C GLY A 112 14.16 11.05 -0.52
N ILE A 113 15.46 10.73 -0.66
CA ILE A 113 15.97 9.36 -0.54
C ILE A 113 15.70 8.80 0.86
N ALA A 114 15.95 9.57 1.91
CA ALA A 114 15.69 9.15 3.29
C ALA A 114 14.21 8.84 3.54
N GLY A 115 13.28 9.60 2.92
CA GLY A 115 11.84 9.35 3.03
C GLY A 115 11.37 8.11 2.26
N ILE A 116 12.15 7.61 1.29
CA ILE A 116 11.84 6.44 0.48
C ILE A 116 12.54 5.19 1.03
N ALA A 117 13.79 5.32 1.46
CA ALA A 117 14.59 4.19 1.93
C ALA A 117 14.20 3.76 3.36
N PRO A 118 14.29 2.46 3.70
CA PRO A 118 14.19 2.02 5.08
C PRO A 118 15.23 2.71 5.99
N PRO A 119 14.90 3.05 7.25
CA PRO A 119 13.64 2.68 7.93
C PRO A 119 12.45 3.61 7.63
N LEU A 120 12.66 4.87 7.21
CA LEU A 120 11.56 5.82 7.02
C LEU A 120 10.65 5.46 5.85
N GLY A 121 11.17 4.83 4.80
CA GLY A 121 10.38 4.31 3.69
C GLY A 121 9.37 3.22 4.08
N LEU A 122 9.50 2.62 5.28
CA LEU A 122 8.54 1.65 5.81
C LEU A 122 7.27 2.31 6.37
N ILE A 123 7.34 3.61 6.63
CA ILE A 123 6.22 4.45 7.09
C ILE A 123 5.94 5.60 6.12
N GLY A 124 6.59 5.60 4.95
CA GLY A 124 6.62 6.67 3.95
C GLY A 124 5.36 6.78 3.09
N PHE A 125 4.20 6.64 3.69
CA PHE A 125 2.89 6.88 3.09
C PHE A 125 2.77 8.33 2.58
N ILE A 126 1.94 8.58 1.53
CA ILE A 126 1.74 9.91 0.90
C ILE A 126 3.02 10.56 0.32
N SER A 127 3.87 9.75 -0.30
CA SER A 127 5.08 10.25 -0.94
C SER A 127 4.78 11.16 -2.13
N PRO A 128 5.44 12.35 -2.24
CA PRO A 128 5.35 13.19 -3.44
C PRO A 128 5.79 12.47 -4.73
N MET A 129 6.62 11.44 -4.62
CA MET A 129 7.11 10.65 -5.77
C MET A 129 6.00 9.91 -6.51
N THR A 130 4.89 9.60 -5.84
CA THR A 130 3.70 9.00 -6.48
C THR A 130 3.16 9.87 -7.62
N GLY A 131 3.32 11.19 -7.54
CA GLY A 131 2.91 12.13 -8.59
C GLY A 131 3.64 11.96 -9.92
N ALA A 132 4.79 11.28 -9.94
CA ALA A 132 5.59 11.07 -11.15
C ALA A 132 4.80 10.40 -12.28
N GLY A 133 3.95 9.42 -11.95
CA GLY A 133 3.19 8.69 -12.96
C GLY A 133 2.10 9.50 -13.63
N TYR A 134 1.56 10.49 -12.94
CA TYR A 134 0.59 11.42 -13.51
C TYR A 134 1.25 12.59 -14.23
N LEU A 135 2.45 12.99 -13.83
CA LEU A 135 3.20 14.06 -14.52
C LEU A 135 3.93 13.54 -15.77
N PHE A 136 4.51 12.36 -15.70
CA PHE A 136 5.43 11.82 -16.69
C PHE A 136 5.08 10.39 -17.10
N PRO A 137 3.85 10.11 -17.63
CA PRO A 137 3.45 8.77 -18.00
C PRO A 137 4.37 8.18 -19.07
N GLY A 138 4.72 6.90 -18.94
CA GLY A 138 5.54 6.16 -19.89
C GLY A 138 7.04 6.47 -19.87
N THR A 139 7.49 7.37 -18.99
CA THR A 139 8.90 7.78 -18.95
C THR A 139 9.79 7.00 -17.98
N GLY A 140 9.18 6.15 -17.15
CA GLY A 140 9.88 5.28 -16.22
C GLY A 140 10.82 6.02 -15.27
N TRP A 141 12.06 5.54 -15.19
CA TRP A 141 13.08 6.11 -14.30
C TRP A 141 13.41 7.57 -14.57
N ALA A 142 13.30 8.03 -15.82
CA ALA A 142 13.55 9.44 -16.18
C ALA A 142 12.50 10.36 -15.55
N GLY A 143 11.23 9.99 -15.59
CA GLY A 143 10.15 10.76 -14.97
C GLY A 143 10.24 10.74 -13.44
N LEU A 144 10.63 9.62 -12.84
CA LEU A 144 10.88 9.55 -11.41
C LEU A 144 12.03 10.47 -11.00
N ALA A 145 13.14 10.44 -11.73
CA ALA A 145 14.27 11.33 -11.50
C ALA A 145 13.89 12.81 -11.68
N ALA A 146 13.12 13.14 -12.73
CA ALA A 146 12.63 14.50 -12.95
C ALA A 146 11.77 14.98 -11.77
N THR A 147 10.87 14.15 -11.27
CA THR A 147 10.02 14.46 -10.11
C THR A 147 10.83 14.68 -8.83
N ALA A 148 11.88 13.88 -8.61
CA ALA A 148 12.77 14.02 -7.46
C ALA A 148 13.66 15.27 -7.53
N LEU A 149 14.18 15.59 -8.71
CA LEU A 149 15.16 16.66 -8.90
C LEU A 149 14.52 18.05 -9.02
N LEU A 150 13.35 18.15 -9.63
CA LEU A 150 12.75 19.43 -10.00
C LEU A 150 12.49 20.37 -8.80
N PRO A 151 11.90 19.93 -7.68
CA PRO A 151 11.75 20.78 -6.49
C PRO A 151 13.10 21.26 -5.94
N GLY A 152 14.11 20.37 -5.93
CA GLY A 152 15.46 20.69 -5.49
C GLY A 152 16.15 21.72 -6.39
N ILE A 153 16.00 21.62 -7.70
CA ILE A 153 16.52 22.59 -8.68
C ILE A 153 15.87 23.95 -8.44
N ILE A 154 14.54 24.02 -8.29
CA ILE A 154 13.81 25.26 -8.03
C ILE A 154 14.32 25.94 -6.75
N LEU A 155 14.49 25.17 -5.68
CA LEU A 155 14.98 25.67 -4.40
C LEU A 155 16.47 26.10 -4.44
N ALA A 156 17.26 25.51 -5.33
CA ALA A 156 18.67 25.82 -5.47
C ALA A 156 18.94 27.14 -6.22
N LEU A 157 17.99 27.67 -6.97
CA LEU A 157 18.15 28.89 -7.74
C LEU A 157 18.29 30.13 -6.85
N PRO A 158 19.13 31.14 -7.24
CA PRO A 158 19.23 32.42 -6.52
C PRO A 158 17.87 33.12 -6.45
N ASP A 159 17.61 33.87 -5.36
CA ASP A 159 16.30 34.50 -5.10
C ASP A 159 15.80 35.43 -6.21
N SER A 160 16.72 36.14 -6.91
CA SER A 160 16.37 36.98 -8.07
C SER A 160 15.91 36.16 -9.27
N ARG A 161 16.54 35.00 -9.52
CA ARG A 161 16.18 34.07 -10.59
C ARG A 161 15.10 33.09 -10.16
N SER A 162 15.04 32.71 -8.87
CA SER A 162 14.05 31.80 -8.38
C SER A 162 12.61 32.31 -8.55
N ARG A 163 12.38 33.62 -8.43
CA ARG A 163 11.07 34.23 -8.70
C ARG A 163 10.66 34.14 -10.18
N ILE A 164 11.60 34.29 -11.07
CA ILE A 164 11.37 34.12 -12.53
C ILE A 164 11.25 32.64 -12.86
N CYS A 165 12.11 31.80 -12.29
CA CYS A 165 12.10 30.35 -12.54
C CYS A 165 10.92 29.63 -11.91
N VAL A 166 10.42 30.04 -10.73
CA VAL A 166 9.15 29.52 -10.20
C VAL A 166 7.99 29.96 -11.10
N ARG A 167 8.02 31.16 -11.66
CA ARG A 167 7.03 31.63 -12.64
C ARG A 167 7.11 30.90 -13.98
N LEU A 168 8.29 30.45 -14.37
CA LEU A 168 8.54 29.71 -15.61
C LEU A 168 8.53 28.20 -15.39
N ALA A 169 8.95 27.71 -14.23
CA ALA A 169 9.00 26.28 -13.93
C ALA A 169 7.60 25.69 -13.78
N LEU A 170 6.65 26.42 -13.22
CA LEU A 170 5.27 25.96 -13.15
C LEU A 170 4.63 25.81 -14.54
N PRO A 171 4.68 26.82 -15.43
CA PRO A 171 4.25 26.64 -16.83
C PRO A 171 5.05 25.58 -17.58
N ALA A 172 6.37 25.50 -17.37
CA ALA A 172 7.21 24.47 -17.99
C ALA A 172 6.87 23.07 -17.50
N MET A 173 6.59 22.89 -16.20
CA MET A 173 6.07 21.63 -15.65
C MET A 173 4.72 21.27 -16.25
N VAL A 174 3.80 22.23 -16.33
CA VAL A 174 2.49 22.02 -16.95
C VAL A 174 2.66 21.68 -18.44
N ALA A 175 3.51 22.40 -19.17
CA ALA A 175 3.79 22.12 -20.57
C ALA A 175 4.45 20.73 -20.75
N LEU A 176 5.38 20.37 -19.88
CA LEU A 176 6.04 19.06 -19.90
C LEU A 176 5.05 17.93 -19.51
N ALA A 177 4.18 18.17 -18.52
CA ALA A 177 3.13 17.22 -18.16
C ALA A 177 2.10 17.08 -19.29
N VAL A 178 1.67 18.18 -19.91
CA VAL A 178 0.76 18.15 -21.08
C VAL A 178 1.44 17.45 -22.25
N GLY A 179 2.71 17.78 -22.54
CA GLY A 179 3.49 17.13 -23.59
C GLY A 179 3.66 15.62 -23.33
N SER A 180 4.00 15.22 -22.12
CA SER A 180 4.13 13.81 -21.76
C SER A 180 2.80 13.06 -21.87
N HIS A 181 1.68 13.69 -21.49
CA HIS A 181 0.34 13.09 -21.68
C HIS A 181 -0.05 12.99 -23.16
N SER A 182 0.28 13.99 -23.97
CA SER A 182 -0.03 13.99 -25.41
C SER A 182 0.80 12.98 -26.21
N LEU A 183 2.02 12.70 -25.72
CA LEU A 183 2.94 11.72 -26.30
C LEU A 183 2.87 10.35 -25.63
N ALA A 184 2.15 10.23 -24.52
CA ALA A 184 2.03 8.97 -23.80
C ALA A 184 1.32 7.92 -24.66
N PRO A 185 1.88 6.73 -24.77
CA PRO A 185 1.18 5.65 -25.42
C PRO A 185 -0.11 5.29 -24.66
N PRO A 186 -1.11 4.67 -25.32
CA PRO A 186 -2.32 4.18 -24.64
C PRO A 186 -1.97 3.30 -23.43
N GLU A 187 -2.77 3.38 -22.36
CA GLU A 187 -2.56 2.52 -21.18
C GLU A 187 -2.51 1.05 -21.61
N PRO A 188 -1.45 0.31 -21.24
CA PRO A 188 -1.33 -1.09 -21.63
C PRO A 188 -2.43 -1.92 -20.96
N ARG A 189 -2.99 -2.84 -21.73
CA ARG A 189 -4.05 -3.72 -21.22
C ARG A 189 -3.45 -4.88 -20.45
N PRO A 190 -4.09 -5.31 -19.34
CA PRO A 190 -3.73 -6.56 -18.68
C PRO A 190 -3.74 -7.76 -19.64
N PRO A 191 -3.00 -8.83 -19.35
CA PRO A 191 -3.06 -10.06 -20.13
C PRO A 191 -4.52 -10.52 -20.30
N ALA A 192 -4.93 -10.85 -21.51
CA ALA A 192 -6.34 -11.08 -21.88
C ALA A 192 -7.05 -12.16 -21.04
N ASN A 193 -6.29 -13.13 -20.55
CA ASN A 193 -6.80 -14.27 -19.78
C ASN A 193 -6.58 -14.11 -18.25
N TRP A 194 -6.28 -12.88 -17.77
CA TRP A 194 -6.12 -12.59 -16.35
C TRP A 194 -7.31 -11.78 -15.85
N ILE A 195 -7.86 -12.19 -14.72
CA ILE A 195 -8.96 -11.49 -14.07
C ILE A 195 -8.59 -11.26 -12.58
N ALA A 196 -8.65 -10.03 -12.14
CA ALA A 196 -8.67 -9.69 -10.73
C ALA A 196 -10.13 -9.59 -10.27
N VAL A 197 -10.47 -10.34 -9.24
CA VAL A 197 -11.83 -10.43 -8.69
C VAL A 197 -11.87 -9.64 -7.40
N SER A 198 -12.49 -8.47 -7.42
CA SER A 198 -12.81 -7.75 -6.18
C SER A 198 -14.02 -8.37 -5.49
N THR A 199 -14.04 -8.34 -4.17
CA THR A 199 -15.08 -8.96 -3.34
C THR A 199 -15.61 -7.95 -2.32
N HIS A 200 -16.80 -8.23 -1.77
CA HIS A 200 -17.45 -7.43 -0.74
C HIS A 200 -17.85 -8.33 0.44
N PHE A 201 -16.92 -9.16 0.89
CA PHE A 201 -17.18 -10.08 1.99
C PHE A 201 -17.03 -9.43 3.37
N GLY A 202 -16.45 -8.21 3.43
CA GLY A 202 -16.15 -7.56 4.71
C GLY A 202 -15.14 -8.36 5.53
N ASP A 203 -15.46 -8.57 6.81
CA ASP A 203 -14.59 -9.31 7.74
C ASP A 203 -14.71 -10.82 7.54
N VAL A 204 -13.73 -11.43 6.91
CA VAL A 204 -13.64 -12.88 6.70
C VAL A 204 -12.94 -13.63 7.84
N SER A 205 -12.65 -12.98 8.97
CA SER A 205 -11.99 -13.62 10.10
C SER A 205 -12.90 -14.56 10.91
N ARG A 206 -14.22 -14.43 10.74
CA ARG A 206 -15.22 -15.28 11.41
C ARG A 206 -15.41 -16.57 10.63
N PRO A 207 -15.46 -17.75 11.29
CA PRO A 207 -15.53 -19.05 10.61
C PRO A 207 -16.69 -19.19 9.61
N SER A 208 -17.88 -18.67 9.95
CA SER A 208 -19.04 -18.70 9.04
C SER A 208 -18.82 -17.83 7.78
N GLN A 209 -18.22 -16.66 7.92
CA GLN A 209 -17.91 -15.75 6.82
C GLN A 209 -16.75 -16.29 5.97
N GLU A 210 -15.71 -16.84 6.60
CA GLU A 210 -14.61 -17.52 5.92
C GLU A 210 -15.13 -18.65 5.01
N PHE A 211 -16.03 -19.47 5.53
CA PHE A 211 -16.62 -20.58 4.77
C PHE A 211 -17.47 -20.07 3.60
N ALA A 212 -18.34 -19.08 3.83
CA ALA A 212 -19.17 -18.47 2.78
C ALA A 212 -18.31 -17.82 1.67
N ALA A 213 -17.28 -17.08 2.06
CA ALA A 213 -16.32 -16.47 1.14
C ALA A 213 -15.59 -17.53 0.33
N ALA A 214 -15.09 -18.60 0.99
CA ALA A 214 -14.40 -19.69 0.31
C ALA A 214 -15.31 -20.41 -0.70
N GLN A 215 -16.57 -20.68 -0.36
CA GLN A 215 -17.54 -21.25 -1.30
C GLN A 215 -17.79 -20.34 -2.51
N SER A 216 -17.99 -19.04 -2.28
CA SER A 216 -18.20 -18.06 -3.36
C SER A 216 -16.99 -17.99 -4.29
N ILE A 217 -15.77 -18.01 -3.73
CA ILE A 217 -14.54 -18.05 -4.53
C ILE A 217 -14.46 -19.34 -5.35
N GLN A 218 -14.75 -20.51 -4.75
CA GLN A 218 -14.76 -21.79 -5.46
C GLN A 218 -15.76 -21.81 -6.62
N GLN A 219 -16.97 -21.25 -6.42
CA GLN A 219 -17.98 -21.10 -7.48
C GLN A 219 -17.49 -20.17 -8.59
N THR A 220 -16.87 -19.05 -8.24
CA THR A 220 -16.29 -18.11 -9.22
C THR A 220 -15.20 -18.78 -10.05
N VAL A 221 -14.31 -19.54 -9.43
CA VAL A 221 -13.25 -20.30 -10.10
C VAL A 221 -13.85 -21.34 -11.05
N ALA A 222 -14.86 -22.09 -10.61
CA ALA A 222 -15.50 -23.12 -11.41
C ALA A 222 -16.21 -22.55 -12.64
N ALA A 223 -16.86 -21.39 -12.51
CA ALA A 223 -17.60 -20.71 -13.58
C ALA A 223 -16.69 -19.96 -14.57
N SER A 224 -15.48 -19.58 -14.17
CA SER A 224 -14.60 -18.75 -14.98
C SER A 224 -13.82 -19.56 -16.01
N SER A 225 -13.68 -18.97 -17.20
CA SER A 225 -12.77 -19.46 -18.26
C SER A 225 -11.39 -18.79 -18.24
N ALA A 226 -11.15 -17.85 -17.31
CA ALA A 226 -9.88 -17.16 -17.22
C ALA A 226 -8.72 -18.12 -16.90
N ARG A 227 -7.56 -17.82 -17.45
CA ARG A 227 -6.32 -18.56 -17.17
C ARG A 227 -5.77 -18.28 -15.77
N VAL A 228 -5.84 -17.01 -15.36
CA VAL A 228 -5.38 -16.56 -14.04
C VAL A 228 -6.52 -15.81 -13.36
N LEU A 229 -6.87 -16.25 -12.15
CA LEU A 229 -7.80 -15.57 -11.27
C LEU A 229 -7.05 -15.08 -10.04
N ILE A 230 -7.13 -13.78 -9.78
CA ILE A 230 -6.47 -13.12 -8.65
C ILE A 230 -7.53 -12.66 -7.67
N PHE A 231 -7.43 -13.10 -6.42
CA PHE A 231 -8.33 -12.74 -5.33
C PHE A 231 -7.63 -11.85 -4.30
N PRO A 232 -8.41 -11.08 -3.50
CA PRO A 232 -7.87 -10.15 -2.52
C PRO A 232 -6.98 -10.78 -1.45
N GLU A 233 -6.34 -9.91 -0.67
CA GLU A 233 -5.59 -10.25 0.53
C GLU A 233 -6.48 -10.93 1.58
N ALA A 234 -5.93 -11.90 2.32
CA ALA A 234 -6.52 -12.56 3.48
C ALA A 234 -7.87 -13.26 3.22
N MET A 235 -8.16 -13.64 1.96
CA MET A 235 -9.38 -14.42 1.64
C MET A 235 -9.35 -15.82 2.26
N VAL A 236 -8.17 -16.32 2.55
CA VAL A 236 -7.97 -17.53 3.37
C VAL A 236 -7.11 -17.14 4.57
N PRO A 237 -7.73 -16.79 5.71
CA PRO A 237 -7.01 -16.31 6.88
C PRO A 237 -5.92 -17.29 7.37
N ARG A 238 -6.16 -18.60 7.21
CA ARG A 238 -5.20 -19.63 7.62
C ARG A 238 -5.14 -20.78 6.61
N TRP A 239 -4.02 -20.89 5.88
CA TRP A 239 -3.76 -21.98 4.95
C TRP A 239 -3.13 -23.18 5.67
N SER A 240 -3.98 -23.97 6.36
CA SER A 240 -3.61 -25.19 7.09
C SER A 240 -3.73 -26.45 6.23
N ASN A 241 -3.40 -27.62 6.78
CA ASN A 241 -3.64 -28.89 6.12
C ASN A 241 -5.13 -29.16 5.92
N ALA A 242 -5.98 -28.80 6.88
CA ALA A 242 -7.44 -28.90 6.74
C ALA A 242 -7.97 -27.98 5.65
N THR A 243 -7.49 -26.72 5.59
CA THR A 243 -7.84 -25.78 4.52
C THR A 243 -7.42 -26.32 3.16
N ARG A 244 -6.22 -26.88 3.06
CA ARG A 244 -5.68 -27.48 1.83
C ARG A 244 -6.55 -28.65 1.34
N GLU A 245 -7.07 -29.47 2.25
CA GLU A 245 -7.99 -30.55 1.95
C GLU A 245 -9.35 -30.02 1.46
N PHE A 246 -9.88 -28.99 2.09
CA PHE A 246 -11.11 -28.32 1.66
C PHE A 246 -11.00 -27.74 0.23
N TRP A 247 -9.84 -27.22 -0.14
CA TRP A 247 -9.57 -26.67 -1.47
C TRP A 247 -9.15 -27.72 -2.50
N ARG A 248 -8.94 -28.97 -2.12
CA ARG A 248 -8.38 -30.03 -2.97
C ARG A 248 -9.13 -30.22 -4.30
N GLN A 249 -10.45 -30.26 -4.26
CA GLN A 249 -11.27 -30.43 -5.45
C GLN A 249 -11.16 -29.25 -6.41
N THR A 250 -11.22 -28.04 -5.90
CA THR A 250 -11.06 -26.79 -6.67
C THR A 250 -9.68 -26.73 -7.31
N LEU A 251 -8.63 -27.06 -6.57
CA LEU A 251 -7.26 -27.06 -7.08
C LEU A 251 -7.04 -28.17 -8.12
N ALA A 252 -7.70 -29.33 -7.99
CA ALA A 252 -7.68 -30.37 -9.02
C ALA A 252 -8.38 -29.90 -10.30
N HIS A 253 -9.52 -29.22 -10.18
CA HIS A 253 -10.22 -28.59 -11.28
C HIS A 253 -9.35 -27.54 -11.99
N CYS A 254 -8.70 -26.64 -11.24
CA CYS A 254 -7.77 -25.67 -11.81
C CYS A 254 -6.65 -26.35 -12.59
N ARG A 255 -6.03 -27.41 -12.05
CA ARG A 255 -4.98 -28.17 -12.75
C ARG A 255 -5.47 -28.77 -14.05
N ALA A 256 -6.66 -29.41 -14.03
CA ALA A 256 -7.24 -30.05 -15.20
C ALA A 256 -7.54 -29.07 -16.34
N ARG A 257 -7.92 -27.82 -15.98
CA ARG A 257 -8.22 -26.75 -16.96
C ARG A 257 -7.01 -25.86 -17.27
N GLY A 258 -5.88 -26.12 -16.65
CA GLY A 258 -4.70 -25.28 -16.78
C GLY A 258 -4.88 -23.90 -16.13
N GLN A 259 -5.82 -23.71 -15.20
CA GLN A 259 -6.07 -22.45 -14.52
C GLN A 259 -5.09 -22.25 -13.36
N ILE A 260 -4.80 -20.98 -13.08
CA ILE A 260 -3.99 -20.53 -11.95
C ILE A 260 -4.88 -19.72 -11.01
N LEU A 261 -4.96 -20.17 -9.77
CA LEU A 261 -5.61 -19.47 -8.68
C LEU A 261 -4.54 -18.72 -7.88
N ALA A 262 -4.57 -17.39 -7.88
CA ALA A 262 -3.75 -16.53 -7.06
C ALA A 262 -4.63 -15.92 -5.94
N ILE A 263 -4.43 -16.32 -4.69
CA ILE A 263 -5.31 -15.95 -3.58
C ILE A 263 -4.51 -15.46 -2.37
N GLY A 264 -4.97 -14.36 -1.75
CA GLY A 264 -4.40 -13.87 -0.51
C GLY A 264 -4.65 -14.83 0.64
N ALA A 265 -3.58 -15.30 1.28
CA ALA A 265 -3.65 -16.30 2.35
C ALA A 265 -2.64 -16.07 3.46
N GLY A 266 -3.03 -16.41 4.70
CA GLY A 266 -2.14 -16.50 5.85
C GLY A 266 -1.50 -17.87 5.95
N LEU A 267 -0.17 -17.96 5.82
CA LEU A 267 0.58 -19.20 6.04
C LEU A 267 1.07 -19.27 7.49
N PRO A 268 0.73 -20.34 8.25
CA PRO A 268 1.30 -20.55 9.57
C PRO A 268 2.83 -20.62 9.51
N ARG A 269 3.51 -19.92 10.40
CA ARG A 269 4.96 -20.06 10.57
C ARG A 269 5.21 -21.23 11.50
N ASN A 270 5.86 -22.27 10.99
CA ASN A 270 6.40 -23.32 11.83
C ASN A 270 7.44 -22.70 12.76
N THR A 271 7.11 -22.51 14.02
CA THR A 271 8.10 -22.25 15.05
C THR A 271 8.95 -23.53 15.13
N VAL A 272 10.23 -23.41 14.87
CA VAL A 272 11.19 -24.54 15.00
C VAL A 272 11.00 -25.14 16.38
N GLY A 273 10.44 -26.35 16.44
CA GLY A 273 10.19 -27.07 17.71
C GLY A 273 8.75 -27.57 17.93
N THR A 274 7.77 -27.22 17.12
CA THR A 274 6.44 -27.82 17.18
C THR A 274 6.48 -29.18 16.45
N THR A 275 6.48 -30.24 17.23
CA THR A 275 6.34 -31.61 16.73
C THR A 275 4.99 -31.79 16.06
N ALA A 276 4.88 -32.74 15.12
CA ALA A 276 3.62 -33.13 14.44
C ALA A 276 2.42 -33.35 15.39
N ALA A 277 2.68 -33.61 16.69
CA ALA A 277 1.68 -33.69 17.74
C ALA A 277 0.97 -32.33 18.03
N ALA A 278 1.67 -31.19 17.93
CA ALA A 278 1.06 -29.86 18.13
C ALA A 278 0.20 -29.44 16.93
N GLU A 279 0.52 -29.93 15.72
CA GLU A 279 -0.29 -29.73 14.52
C GLU A 279 -1.64 -30.49 14.62
N VAL A 280 -1.64 -31.66 15.27
CA VAL A 280 -2.85 -32.46 15.55
C VAL A 280 -3.74 -31.79 16.61
N ASP A 281 -3.16 -31.13 17.62
CA ASP A 281 -3.92 -30.42 18.65
C ASP A 281 -4.57 -29.12 18.11
N LEU A 282 -3.92 -28.43 17.17
CA LEU A 282 -4.49 -27.27 16.48
C LEU A 282 -5.65 -27.66 15.56
N VAL A 283 -5.61 -28.84 14.94
CA VAL A 283 -6.72 -29.40 14.16
C VAL A 283 -7.90 -29.75 15.05
N LYS A 284 -7.67 -30.19 16.30
CA LYS A 284 -8.71 -30.44 17.28
C LYS A 284 -9.37 -29.18 17.82
N GLN A 285 -8.65 -28.05 17.83
CA GLN A 285 -9.18 -26.76 18.29
C GLN A 285 -10.05 -26.07 17.22
N TYR A 286 -9.89 -26.40 15.95
CA TYR A 286 -10.77 -25.99 14.87
C TYR A 286 -11.85 -27.05 14.67
N ASP A 287 -12.90 -27.03 15.53
CA ASP A 287 -14.04 -27.93 15.39
C ASP A 287 -14.86 -27.51 14.15
N PHE A 288 -14.46 -28.07 13.00
CA PHE A 288 -15.18 -27.92 11.73
C PHE A 288 -16.64 -28.44 11.87
N ALA A 289 -16.88 -29.40 12.79
CA ALA A 289 -18.22 -29.88 13.13
C ALA A 289 -19.00 -28.85 13.96
N ALA A 290 -18.33 -27.95 14.72
CA ALA A 290 -18.99 -26.84 15.40
C ALA A 290 -19.37 -25.73 14.38
N ALA A 291 -18.53 -25.47 13.39
CA ALA A 291 -18.86 -24.54 12.30
C ALA A 291 -20.05 -25.05 11.47
N ILE A 292 -20.10 -26.35 11.15
CA ILE A 292 -21.25 -26.95 10.43
C ILE A 292 -22.50 -26.96 11.31
N ARG A 293 -22.38 -27.22 12.63
CA ARG A 293 -23.51 -27.13 13.56
C ARG A 293 -24.06 -25.72 13.71
N ALA A 294 -23.19 -24.69 13.68
CA ALA A 294 -23.60 -23.28 13.70
C ALA A 294 -24.39 -22.86 12.43
N LEU A 295 -24.20 -23.57 11.32
CA LEU A 295 -24.96 -23.38 10.07
C LEU A 295 -26.31 -24.11 10.08
N GLN A 296 -26.58 -25.00 11.04
CA GLN A 296 -27.83 -25.80 11.15
C GLN A 296 -28.78 -25.28 12.21
N VAL A 297 -28.47 -24.17 12.89
CA VAL A 297 -29.36 -23.58 13.89
C VAL A 297 -30.41 -22.71 13.17
N ASP A 298 -31.68 -23.05 13.46
CA ASP A 298 -32.93 -22.55 12.89
C ASP A 298 -33.02 -21.01 12.79
N ASP A 299 -33.79 -20.54 11.77
CA ASP A 299 -34.15 -19.16 11.43
C ASP A 299 -34.96 -18.39 12.51
N HIS A 300 -34.87 -18.72 13.79
CA HIS A 300 -35.68 -18.13 14.86
C HIS A 300 -34.93 -17.46 16.00
N GLU A 301 -33.63 -17.18 15.85
CA GLU A 301 -32.93 -16.37 16.84
C GLU A 301 -32.82 -14.90 16.45
N SER A 302 -33.15 -14.04 17.42
CA SER A 302 -33.07 -12.58 17.35
C SER A 302 -31.78 -12.09 16.73
N PRO A 303 -31.77 -10.95 16.00
CA PRO A 303 -30.56 -10.42 15.40
C PRO A 303 -29.45 -10.29 16.46
N PRO A 304 -28.23 -10.72 16.15
CA PRO A 304 -27.12 -10.63 17.10
C PRO A 304 -26.94 -9.17 17.54
N PRO A 305 -26.57 -8.93 18.80
CA PRO A 305 -26.35 -7.58 19.30
C PRO A 305 -25.32 -6.88 18.40
N ALA A 306 -25.56 -5.59 18.18
CA ALA A 306 -24.73 -4.73 17.34
C ALA A 306 -23.26 -4.99 17.63
N ASN A 307 -22.59 -5.42 16.58
CA ASN A 307 -21.17 -5.69 16.37
C ASN A 307 -20.26 -5.32 17.59
N PRO A 308 -19.82 -6.28 18.42
CA PRO A 308 -18.68 -6.03 19.26
C PRO A 308 -17.52 -5.79 18.29
N GLY A 309 -16.93 -4.59 18.33
CA GLY A 309 -15.78 -4.26 17.54
C GLY A 309 -14.72 -5.37 17.59
N PRO A 310 -13.81 -5.46 16.62
CA PRO A 310 -12.80 -6.50 16.59
C PRO A 310 -12.13 -6.61 17.96
N ASP A 311 -11.98 -7.82 18.46
CA ASP A 311 -11.28 -8.06 19.72
C ASP A 311 -9.88 -7.40 19.62
N PRO A 312 -9.61 -6.33 20.39
CA PRO A 312 -8.34 -5.63 20.32
C PRO A 312 -7.15 -6.54 20.70
N ASN A 313 -7.42 -7.68 21.35
CA ASN A 313 -6.42 -8.66 21.71
C ASN A 313 -6.22 -9.74 20.63
N ALA A 314 -7.14 -9.89 19.69
CA ALA A 314 -7.03 -10.90 18.63
C ALA A 314 -5.80 -10.66 17.74
N SER A 315 -5.49 -9.39 17.42
CA SER A 315 -4.29 -9.02 16.63
C SER A 315 -2.99 -9.12 17.45
N ILE A 316 -3.07 -8.85 18.76
CA ILE A 316 -1.89 -8.86 19.67
C ILE A 316 -1.48 -10.30 20.03
N ASN A 317 -2.43 -11.22 20.05
CA ASN A 317 -2.22 -12.64 20.40
C ASN A 317 -2.20 -13.59 19.20
N ALA A 318 -2.24 -13.05 17.96
CA ALA A 318 -2.22 -13.88 16.77
C ALA A 318 -0.95 -14.74 16.70
N ASP A 319 -1.11 -16.02 16.40
CA ASP A 319 0.00 -16.92 16.08
C ASP A 319 0.86 -16.30 14.95
N PRO A 320 2.17 -16.54 14.96
CA PRO A 320 3.04 -16.06 13.88
C PRO A 320 2.59 -16.62 12.53
N PHE A 321 2.34 -15.75 11.58
CA PHE A 321 1.95 -16.13 10.23
C PHE A 321 2.66 -15.28 9.17
N GLU A 322 2.65 -15.76 7.93
CA GLU A 322 3.11 -15.04 6.76
C GLU A 322 1.90 -14.56 5.96
N ASN A 323 1.84 -13.28 5.64
CA ASN A 323 0.84 -12.75 4.72
C ASN A 323 1.34 -12.94 3.28
N THR A 324 0.56 -13.61 2.45
CA THR A 324 1.04 -14.10 1.14
C THR A 324 0.01 -13.93 0.03
N LEU A 325 0.50 -13.88 -1.21
CA LEU A 325 -0.26 -14.29 -2.38
C LEU A 325 0.14 -15.73 -2.71
N LEU A 326 -0.78 -16.65 -2.50
CA LEU A 326 -0.59 -18.07 -2.75
C LEU A 326 -1.05 -18.39 -4.18
N ILE A 327 -0.15 -18.92 -4.99
CA ILE A 327 -0.41 -19.29 -6.39
C ILE A 327 -0.56 -20.81 -6.41
N GLN A 328 -1.69 -21.29 -6.91
CA GLN A 328 -2.05 -22.70 -6.90
C GLN A 328 -2.77 -23.10 -8.21
N GLY A 329 -2.86 -24.39 -8.48
CA GLY A 329 -3.51 -24.92 -9.68
C GLY A 329 -2.51 -25.44 -10.71
N ALA A 330 -2.50 -24.89 -11.92
CA ALA A 330 -1.55 -25.26 -12.97
C ALA A 330 -0.11 -24.89 -12.63
N GLU A 331 0.07 -23.86 -11.80
CA GLU A 331 1.36 -23.47 -11.22
C GLU A 331 1.25 -23.49 -9.71
N SER A 332 2.39 -23.59 -9.00
CA SER A 332 2.45 -23.55 -7.55
C SER A 332 3.66 -22.72 -7.11
N SER A 333 3.38 -21.63 -6.44
CA SER A 333 4.40 -20.75 -5.86
C SER A 333 3.79 -19.86 -4.78
N THR A 334 4.63 -19.13 -4.03
CA THR A 334 4.19 -18.27 -2.95
C THR A 334 4.94 -16.95 -3.01
N PHE A 335 4.21 -15.85 -3.00
CA PHE A 335 4.77 -14.53 -2.81
C PHE A 335 4.49 -14.05 -1.38
N TYR A 336 5.51 -13.55 -0.71
CA TYR A 336 5.44 -13.09 0.68
C TYR A 336 5.37 -11.57 0.74
N GLN A 337 4.49 -11.03 1.57
CA GLN A 337 4.46 -9.60 1.87
C GLN A 337 5.82 -9.18 2.43
N ARG A 338 6.39 -8.09 1.90
CA ARG A 338 7.70 -7.58 2.31
C ARG A 338 7.62 -6.56 3.43
N VAL A 339 6.59 -5.70 3.38
CA VAL A 339 6.38 -4.61 4.33
C VAL A 339 4.96 -4.67 4.87
N PRO A 340 4.72 -5.43 5.94
CA PRO A 340 3.44 -5.44 6.63
C PRO A 340 3.21 -4.14 7.41
N VAL A 341 1.95 -3.87 7.77
CA VAL A 341 1.56 -2.66 8.51
C VAL A 341 2.31 -2.61 9.86
N PRO A 342 3.09 -1.55 10.11
CA PRO A 342 3.80 -1.40 11.38
C PRO A 342 2.83 -1.39 12.57
N ILE A 343 3.22 -2.06 13.67
CA ILE A 343 2.45 -2.21 14.92
C ILE A 343 1.20 -3.09 14.75
N GLY A 344 0.44 -2.92 13.69
CA GLY A 344 -0.76 -3.73 13.43
C GLY A 344 -0.44 -5.17 13.06
N MET A 345 0.42 -5.37 12.05
CA MET A 345 0.82 -6.69 11.56
C MET A 345 2.27 -7.03 11.92
N TRP A 346 3.20 -6.11 11.71
CA TRP A 346 4.60 -6.25 12.09
C TRP A 346 4.85 -5.60 13.44
N GLN A 347 5.32 -6.39 14.38
CA GLN A 347 5.66 -5.94 15.73
C GLN A 347 7.18 -5.94 15.89
N PRO A 348 7.84 -4.75 15.93
CA PRO A 348 9.27 -4.65 16.19
C PRO A 348 9.62 -5.37 17.49
N PHE A 349 10.73 -6.12 17.47
CA PHE A 349 11.25 -6.87 18.64
C PHE A 349 10.36 -8.04 19.12
N SER A 350 9.29 -8.39 18.39
CA SER A 350 8.46 -9.56 18.66
C SER A 350 8.66 -10.65 17.61
N LYS A 351 8.50 -11.91 18.00
CA LYS A 351 8.42 -13.04 17.07
C LYS A 351 6.99 -13.26 16.56
N ARG A 352 6.02 -12.51 17.07
CA ARG A 352 4.60 -12.57 16.68
C ARG A 352 4.32 -11.72 15.45
N GLY A 353 3.15 -11.92 14.86
CA GLY A 353 2.71 -11.18 13.68
C GLY A 353 3.47 -11.54 12.39
N VAL A 354 3.34 -10.71 11.37
CA VAL A 354 3.93 -10.89 10.04
C VAL A 354 5.37 -10.34 10.03
N PRO A 355 6.38 -11.09 9.58
CA PRO A 355 7.76 -10.63 9.58
C PRO A 355 8.02 -9.59 8.48
N LEU A 356 8.94 -8.67 8.76
CA LEU A 356 9.50 -7.76 7.78
C LEU A 356 10.48 -8.53 6.86
N ARG A 357 10.28 -8.46 5.52
CA ARG A 357 11.03 -9.25 4.53
C ARG A 357 11.64 -8.37 3.43
N LEU A 358 12.43 -7.37 3.80
CA LEU A 358 12.94 -6.36 2.85
C LEU A 358 13.75 -6.94 1.69
N ASN A 359 14.42 -8.06 1.89
CA ASN A 359 15.25 -8.72 0.89
C ASN A 359 14.48 -9.72 0.00
N SER A 360 13.17 -9.93 0.24
CA SER A 360 12.36 -10.82 -0.61
C SER A 360 12.15 -10.20 -2.00
N PRO A 361 12.10 -11.03 -3.05
CA PRO A 361 11.79 -10.55 -4.40
C PRO A 361 10.46 -9.80 -4.43
N GLY A 362 10.43 -8.70 -5.17
CA GLY A 362 9.18 -7.94 -5.43
C GLY A 362 8.42 -8.45 -6.65
N VAL A 363 8.97 -9.43 -7.36
CA VAL A 363 8.43 -9.97 -8.61
C VAL A 363 8.39 -11.48 -8.52
N ILE A 364 7.28 -12.06 -8.98
CA ILE A 364 7.08 -13.51 -9.11
C ILE A 364 6.72 -13.84 -10.56
N ARG A 365 7.05 -15.05 -11.02
CA ARG A 365 6.59 -15.55 -12.31
C ARG A 365 5.22 -16.19 -12.15
N MET A 366 4.31 -15.85 -13.05
CA MET A 366 2.95 -16.37 -13.09
C MET A 366 2.46 -16.32 -14.54
N ASP A 367 2.05 -17.46 -15.11
CA ASP A 367 1.59 -17.58 -16.51
C ASP A 367 2.54 -16.92 -17.52
N GLY A 368 3.84 -17.15 -17.35
CA GLY A 368 4.88 -16.56 -18.17
C GLY A 368 5.17 -15.08 -17.95
N GLN A 369 4.32 -14.36 -17.22
CA GLN A 369 4.52 -12.95 -16.88
C GLN A 369 5.43 -12.78 -15.65
N ARG A 370 6.05 -11.62 -15.56
CA ARG A 370 6.80 -11.17 -14.38
C ARG A 370 5.91 -10.22 -13.57
N ALA A 371 5.13 -10.76 -12.65
CA ALA A 371 4.18 -10.00 -11.86
C ALA A 371 4.88 -9.32 -10.68
N ALA A 372 4.91 -7.99 -10.65
CA ALA A 372 5.22 -7.24 -9.43
C ALA A 372 3.99 -7.28 -8.54
N VAL A 373 4.10 -7.92 -7.38
CA VAL A 373 3.00 -8.05 -6.43
C VAL A 373 3.19 -7.06 -5.29
N LEU A 374 2.11 -6.37 -4.95
CA LEU A 374 2.03 -5.45 -3.81
C LEU A 374 0.84 -5.84 -2.95
N ILE A 375 1.11 -6.26 -1.74
CA ILE A 375 0.07 -6.67 -0.80
C ILE A 375 -0.29 -5.51 0.11
N CYS A 376 -1.53 -5.04 0.03
CA CYS A 376 -2.16 -4.08 0.92
C CYS A 376 -1.31 -2.81 1.13
N TYR A 377 -0.75 -2.62 2.30
CA TYR A 377 0.06 -1.47 2.71
C TYR A 377 1.24 -1.18 1.76
N GLU A 378 1.81 -2.19 1.10
CA GLU A 378 2.89 -1.99 0.13
C GLU A 378 2.50 -1.09 -1.05
N GLN A 379 1.22 -1.05 -1.41
CA GLN A 379 0.73 -0.26 -2.54
C GLN A 379 0.82 1.25 -2.31
N VAL A 380 0.85 1.69 -1.05
CA VAL A 380 0.96 3.09 -0.67
C VAL A 380 2.38 3.54 -0.36
N LEU A 381 3.35 2.61 -0.36
CA LEU A 381 4.75 2.87 -0.06
C LEU A 381 5.59 2.97 -1.34
N THR A 382 6.48 3.96 -1.39
CA THR A 382 7.38 4.12 -2.54
C THR A 382 8.48 3.03 -2.56
N TYR A 383 9.00 2.60 -1.41
CA TYR A 383 10.09 1.61 -1.33
C TYR A 383 9.76 0.27 -2.00
N PRO A 384 8.66 -0.43 -1.66
CA PRO A 384 8.37 -1.74 -2.26
C PRO A 384 8.17 -1.67 -3.77
N ILE A 385 7.52 -0.58 -4.25
CA ILE A 385 7.26 -0.41 -5.68
C ILE A 385 8.56 -0.16 -6.46
N VAL A 386 9.42 0.73 -5.98
CA VAL A 386 10.72 1.01 -6.60
C VAL A 386 11.58 -0.26 -6.63
N ALA A 387 11.64 -1.01 -5.52
CA ALA A 387 12.36 -2.28 -5.45
C ALA A 387 11.81 -3.34 -6.43
N SER A 388 10.51 -3.35 -6.68
CA SER A 388 9.88 -4.22 -7.68
C SER A 388 10.21 -3.77 -9.10
N MET A 389 10.17 -2.47 -9.40
CA MET A 389 10.45 -1.93 -10.73
C MET A 389 11.91 -2.14 -11.17
N LEU A 390 12.86 -2.19 -10.23
CA LEU A 390 14.25 -2.58 -10.52
C LEU A 390 14.38 -4.00 -11.07
N GLN A 391 13.39 -4.87 -10.83
CA GLN A 391 13.34 -6.23 -11.35
C GLN A 391 12.59 -6.33 -12.68
N SER A 392 12.29 -5.20 -13.35
CA SER A 392 11.65 -5.11 -14.67
C SER A 392 10.40 -6.01 -14.81
N PRO A 393 9.35 -5.78 -14.02
CA PRO A 393 8.09 -6.53 -14.15
C PRO A 393 7.38 -6.21 -15.47
N THR A 394 6.49 -7.12 -15.90
CA THR A 394 5.65 -6.95 -17.09
C THR A 394 4.19 -6.63 -16.73
N VAL A 395 3.80 -6.86 -15.48
CA VAL A 395 2.47 -6.56 -14.96
C VAL A 395 2.58 -6.20 -13.47
N LEU A 396 1.72 -5.29 -13.02
CA LEU A 396 1.62 -4.88 -11.62
C LEU A 396 0.31 -5.46 -11.03
N VAL A 397 0.41 -6.14 -9.90
CA VAL A 397 -0.71 -6.77 -9.21
C VAL A 397 -0.82 -6.21 -7.79
N GLY A 398 -1.94 -5.56 -7.51
CA GLY A 398 -2.31 -5.13 -6.16
C GLY A 398 -3.37 -6.04 -5.58
N ILE A 399 -3.15 -6.57 -4.38
CA ILE A 399 -4.18 -7.26 -3.62
C ILE A 399 -4.33 -6.61 -2.25
N SER A 400 -5.56 -6.42 -1.78
CA SER A 400 -5.81 -5.78 -0.49
C SER A 400 -7.10 -6.24 0.15
N ASN A 401 -7.13 -6.12 1.48
CA ASN A 401 -8.35 -6.25 2.26
C ASN A 401 -8.62 -4.90 2.95
N MET A 402 -9.57 -4.14 2.40
CA MET A 402 -9.78 -2.74 2.72
C MET A 402 -11.03 -2.47 3.54
N TYR A 403 -11.76 -3.49 3.97
CA TYR A 403 -13.00 -3.29 4.73
C TYR A 403 -12.81 -2.44 6.01
N TRP A 404 -11.60 -2.47 6.62
CA TRP A 404 -11.23 -1.64 7.77
C TRP A 404 -11.19 -0.14 7.46
N PHE A 405 -11.02 0.23 6.20
CA PHE A 405 -10.84 1.58 5.71
C PHE A 405 -11.93 2.02 4.73
N ALA A 406 -13.02 1.24 4.60
CA ALA A 406 -14.07 1.47 3.61
C ALA A 406 -14.63 2.91 3.66
N ASP A 407 -14.78 3.48 4.87
CA ASP A 407 -15.29 4.84 5.08
C ASP A 407 -14.22 5.93 5.02
N THR A 408 -13.00 5.61 4.54
CA THR A 408 -11.89 6.56 4.44
C THR A 408 -11.44 6.76 2.99
N PRO A 409 -10.66 7.81 2.68
CA PRO A 409 -10.10 7.97 1.33
C PRO A 409 -8.92 7.01 1.02
N ILE A 410 -8.50 6.14 1.94
CA ILE A 410 -7.34 5.26 1.77
C ILE A 410 -7.48 4.30 0.59
N PRO A 411 -8.63 3.60 0.37
CA PRO A 411 -8.78 2.72 -0.79
C PRO A 411 -8.55 3.46 -2.11
N ARG A 412 -9.15 4.65 -2.25
CA ARG A 412 -8.95 5.48 -3.44
C ARG A 412 -7.49 5.90 -3.63
N TYR A 413 -6.81 6.31 -2.54
CA TYR A 413 -5.40 6.68 -2.61
C TYR A 413 -4.55 5.50 -3.04
N GLN A 414 -4.81 4.31 -2.51
CA GLN A 414 -4.10 3.08 -2.82
C GLN A 414 -4.23 2.70 -4.30
N GLU A 415 -5.44 2.69 -4.83
CA GLU A 415 -5.69 2.42 -6.25
C GLU A 415 -5.03 3.49 -7.15
N SER A 416 -5.18 4.77 -6.79
CA SER A 416 -4.58 5.88 -7.54
C SER A 416 -3.04 5.83 -7.52
N ALA A 417 -2.44 5.44 -6.40
CA ALA A 417 -1.00 5.25 -6.29
C ALA A 417 -0.53 4.10 -7.19
N LEU A 418 -1.20 2.96 -7.16
CA LEU A 418 -0.87 1.82 -8.02
C LEU A 418 -0.97 2.19 -9.50
N ARG A 419 -2.05 2.88 -9.88
CA ARG A 419 -2.25 3.38 -11.25
C ARG A 419 -1.17 4.39 -11.66
N ALA A 420 -0.75 5.27 -10.76
CA ALA A 420 0.34 6.21 -11.04
C ALA A 420 1.64 5.48 -11.39
N TRP A 421 2.01 4.46 -10.61
CA TRP A 421 3.20 3.67 -10.89
C TRP A 421 3.09 2.85 -12.19
N ALA A 422 1.94 2.24 -12.45
CA ALA A 422 1.66 1.55 -13.69
C ALA A 422 1.82 2.50 -14.90
N LYS A 423 1.26 3.71 -14.83
CA LYS A 423 1.42 4.77 -15.85
C LYS A 423 2.87 5.17 -16.05
N LEU A 424 3.62 5.42 -14.95
CA LEU A 424 5.01 5.85 -15.01
C LEU A 424 5.88 4.87 -15.81
N PHE A 425 5.74 3.57 -15.49
CA PHE A 425 6.54 2.50 -16.09
C PHE A 425 5.90 1.86 -17.32
N HIS A 426 4.74 2.36 -17.76
CA HIS A 426 3.99 1.85 -18.90
C HIS A 426 3.79 0.34 -18.86
N ILE A 427 3.30 -0.17 -17.74
CA ILE A 427 2.95 -1.58 -17.54
C ILE A 427 1.46 -1.70 -17.15
N PRO A 428 0.77 -2.78 -17.56
CA PRO A 428 -0.60 -3.03 -17.13
C PRO A 428 -0.67 -3.27 -15.63
N TYR A 429 -1.83 -2.99 -15.03
CA TYR A 429 -2.08 -3.30 -13.63
C TYR A 429 -3.43 -3.99 -13.41
N LEU A 430 -3.50 -4.75 -12.35
CA LEU A 430 -4.69 -5.46 -11.88
C LEU A 430 -4.83 -5.21 -10.37
N VAL A 431 -6.07 -5.01 -9.92
CA VAL A 431 -6.39 -4.81 -8.51
C VAL A 431 -7.47 -5.79 -8.09
N ALA A 432 -7.23 -6.54 -7.04
CA ALA A 432 -8.23 -7.34 -6.34
C ALA A 432 -8.36 -6.82 -4.90
N GLU A 433 -9.53 -6.31 -4.56
CA GLU A 433 -9.82 -5.67 -3.29
C GLU A 433 -11.03 -6.32 -2.63
N ASN A 434 -10.97 -6.55 -1.31
CA ASN A 434 -12.11 -6.87 -0.49
C ASN A 434 -12.53 -5.64 0.34
N SER A 435 -13.80 -5.26 0.26
CA SER A 435 -14.40 -4.12 0.95
C SER A 435 -15.63 -4.54 1.76
#